data_82f3bdb2abfb0b9c7ead6bfb5a1c0281
#
_entry.id   82f3bdb2abfb0b9c7ead6bfb5a1c0281
#
_cell.length_a   1.000
_cell.length_b   1.000
_cell.length_c   1.000
_cell.angle_alpha   90.00
_cell.angle_beta   90.00
_cell.angle_gamma   90.00
#
_symmetry.space_group_name_H-M   'P 1'
#
loop_
_entity.id
_entity.type
_entity.pdbx_description
1 polymer ?
#
loop_
_entity_poly.entity_id
_entity_poly.type
_entity_poly.pdbx_seq_one_letter_code
_entity_poly.pdbx_strand_id
1 'polypeptide(L)'
;VVHATACSEIIRAEVAELLGVRADALHPGANLVGQGLDSIRMMSLVGRWRRKGIAVDFATLAATPTIEAWSQLVSAGTGVAPTAVAAPGDAGLSQEGEPFPLAPMQHAMWVGRHDHQQLGGVAGHLYVEFDGARVDPDRLRAAATRLALRHPMLRVQFLPDGTQRIPPAAGSRDFPISVADLRHVAPDVVDQRLAGIRDAKSHQQLDGAVFELALTLLPGERTRLHVDLDMQAADAMSYRILLADLAALYDGREPPALGYTYREYRQAIEAEETLPQPVRDADR
;
A
#
# COMPACT_ATOMS: atom_id res chain seq x y z
N VAL A 1 37.99 11.45 3.65
CA VAL A 1 37.47 12.77 3.24
C VAL A 1 37.00 12.74 1.77
N VAL A 2 37.80 12.21 0.84
CA VAL A 2 37.47 12.20 -0.62
C VAL A 2 36.21 11.39 -0.94
N HIS A 3 35.96 10.26 -0.25
CA HIS A 3 34.77 9.44 -0.49
C HIS A 3 33.47 10.09 -0.01
N ALA A 4 33.51 10.84 1.10
CA ALA A 4 32.33 11.50 1.65
C ALA A 4 31.84 12.66 0.74
N THR A 5 32.78 13.40 0.15
CA THR A 5 32.44 14.51 -0.77
C THR A 5 31.82 14.00 -2.07
N ALA A 6 32.36 12.92 -2.65
CA ALA A 6 31.80 12.29 -3.84
C ALA A 6 30.39 11.70 -3.59
N CYS A 7 30.17 11.09 -2.41
CA CYS A 7 28.86 10.58 -2.02
C CYS A 7 27.84 11.71 -1.86
N SER A 8 28.21 12.82 -1.23
CA SER A 8 27.37 14.01 -1.06
C SER A 8 26.95 14.61 -2.42
N GLU A 9 27.84 14.66 -3.40
CA GLU A 9 27.50 15.17 -4.73
C GLU A 9 26.55 14.27 -5.49
N ILE A 10 26.72 12.95 -5.39
CA ILE A 10 25.79 11.98 -6.00
C ILE A 10 24.39 12.09 -5.38
N ILE A 11 24.30 12.11 -4.04
CA ILE A 11 23.03 12.25 -3.34
C ILE A 11 22.35 13.57 -3.71
N ARG A 12 23.11 14.67 -3.74
CA ARG A 12 22.59 15.98 -4.12
C ARG A 12 22.05 16.00 -5.55
N ALA A 13 22.74 15.37 -6.50
CA ALA A 13 22.28 15.27 -7.87
C ALA A 13 20.97 14.45 -7.98
N GLU A 14 20.85 13.32 -7.29
CA GLU A 14 19.65 12.49 -7.31
C GLU A 14 18.45 13.18 -6.65
N VAL A 15 18.68 13.93 -5.58
CA VAL A 15 17.63 14.72 -4.92
C VAL A 15 17.19 15.87 -5.81
N ALA A 16 18.14 16.56 -6.45
CA ALA A 16 17.87 17.65 -7.38
C ALA A 16 17.03 17.19 -8.58
N GLU A 17 17.36 16.03 -9.15
CA GLU A 17 16.57 15.41 -10.22
C GLU A 17 15.14 15.10 -9.74
N LEU A 18 15.00 14.56 -8.55
CA LEU A 18 13.71 14.20 -7.97
C LEU A 18 12.83 15.42 -7.68
N LEU A 19 13.44 16.53 -7.29
CA LEU A 19 12.75 17.79 -7.00
C LEU A 19 12.54 18.66 -8.24
N GLY A 20 13.20 18.34 -9.36
CA GLY A 20 13.16 19.15 -10.58
C GLY A 20 13.89 20.49 -10.43
N VAL A 21 14.93 20.56 -9.57
CA VAL A 21 15.74 21.75 -9.31
C VAL A 21 17.20 21.53 -9.71
N ARG A 22 17.97 22.60 -9.77
CA ARG A 22 19.43 22.49 -10.00
C ARG A 22 20.13 22.01 -8.72
N ALA A 23 21.15 21.15 -8.87
CA ALA A 23 21.90 20.61 -7.73
C ALA A 23 22.60 21.69 -6.88
N ASP A 24 23.04 22.78 -7.51
CA ASP A 24 23.67 23.92 -6.83
C ASP A 24 22.68 24.76 -5.99
N ALA A 25 21.38 24.63 -6.25
CA ALA A 25 20.33 25.27 -5.45
C ALA A 25 20.04 24.52 -4.12
N LEU A 26 20.53 23.29 -3.97
CA LEU A 26 20.33 22.49 -2.76
C LEU A 26 21.50 22.68 -1.77
N HIS A 27 21.19 23.22 -0.60
CA HIS A 27 22.15 23.38 0.48
C HIS A 27 22.30 22.05 1.25
N PRO A 28 23.52 21.50 1.46
CA PRO A 28 23.71 20.17 2.07
C PRO A 28 23.10 20.00 3.47
N GLY A 29 23.11 21.04 4.29
CA GLY A 29 22.53 21.03 5.63
C GLY A 29 21.07 21.50 5.72
N ALA A 30 20.47 21.91 4.60
CA ALA A 30 19.09 22.38 4.60
C ALA A 30 18.07 21.23 4.66
N ASN A 31 16.96 21.44 5.39
CA ASN A 31 15.88 20.48 5.46
C ASN A 31 15.18 20.35 4.09
N LEU A 32 15.27 19.18 3.47
CA LEU A 32 14.75 18.88 2.15
C LEU A 32 13.22 18.87 2.09
N VAL A 33 12.54 18.59 3.21
CA VAL A 33 11.07 18.66 3.27
C VAL A 33 10.60 20.09 3.03
N GLY A 34 11.28 21.08 3.60
CA GLY A 34 11.02 22.49 3.34
C GLY A 34 11.31 22.93 1.89
N GLN A 35 12.06 22.13 1.14
CA GLN A 35 12.39 22.36 -0.27
C GLN A 35 11.50 21.54 -1.23
N GLY A 36 10.44 20.90 -0.73
CA GLY A 36 9.46 20.19 -1.52
C GLY A 36 9.69 18.67 -1.62
N LEU A 37 10.57 18.10 -0.79
CA LEU A 37 10.71 16.65 -0.68
C LEU A 37 9.57 16.09 0.17
N ASP A 38 8.55 15.57 -0.48
CA ASP A 38 7.43 14.87 0.17
C ASP A 38 7.75 13.39 0.45
N SER A 39 6.88 12.74 1.24
CA SER A 39 7.04 11.34 1.61
C SER A 39 7.05 10.39 0.40
N ILE A 40 6.33 10.70 -0.67
CA ILE A 40 6.27 9.86 -1.87
C ILE A 40 7.61 9.90 -2.61
N ARG A 41 8.18 11.09 -2.76
CA ARG A 41 9.49 11.30 -3.36
C ARG A 41 10.59 10.65 -2.54
N MET A 42 10.52 10.76 -1.21
CA MET A 42 11.47 10.12 -0.29
C MET A 42 11.40 8.59 -0.40
N MET A 43 10.21 7.99 -0.44
CA MET A 43 10.03 6.54 -0.65
C MET A 43 10.58 6.09 -2.01
N SER A 44 10.38 6.90 -3.06
CA SER A 44 10.95 6.62 -4.38
C SER A 44 12.48 6.61 -4.35
N LEU A 45 13.10 7.50 -3.57
CA LEU A 45 14.53 7.57 -3.38
C LEU A 45 15.06 6.34 -2.63
N VAL A 46 14.42 5.96 -1.52
CA VAL A 46 14.70 4.73 -0.78
C VAL A 46 14.67 3.51 -1.71
N GLY A 47 13.62 3.38 -2.51
CA GLY A 47 13.47 2.29 -3.47
C GLY A 47 14.58 2.27 -4.53
N ARG A 48 15.02 3.42 -5.03
CA ARG A 48 16.17 3.53 -5.97
C ARG A 48 17.48 3.11 -5.32
N TRP A 49 17.74 3.57 -4.11
CA TRP A 49 18.97 3.27 -3.39
C TRP A 49 19.08 1.80 -3.00
N ARG A 50 17.98 1.20 -2.55
CA ARG A 50 17.93 -0.26 -2.28
C ARG A 50 18.25 -1.08 -3.52
N ARG A 51 17.74 -0.72 -4.70
CA ARG A 51 18.08 -1.39 -5.97
C ARG A 51 19.56 -1.24 -6.36
N LYS A 52 20.21 -0.17 -5.91
CA LYS A 52 21.65 0.06 -6.07
C LYS A 52 22.51 -0.62 -4.97
N GLY A 53 21.88 -1.41 -4.07
CA GLY A 53 22.56 -2.10 -2.98
C GLY A 53 22.85 -1.21 -1.77
N ILE A 54 22.28 0.00 -1.71
CA ILE A 54 22.42 0.89 -0.55
C ILE A 54 21.29 0.56 0.42
N ALA A 55 21.64 0.03 1.60
CA ALA A 55 20.68 -0.34 2.61
C ALA A 55 20.28 0.90 3.41
N VAL A 56 19.14 1.48 3.09
CA VAL A 56 18.50 2.61 3.78
C VAL A 56 17.02 2.34 3.92
N ASP A 57 16.41 2.91 4.95
CA ASP A 57 14.98 2.90 5.15
C ASP A 57 14.40 4.32 5.19
N PHE A 58 13.06 4.39 5.06
CA PHE A 58 12.34 5.65 5.04
C PHE A 58 12.45 6.39 6.38
N ALA A 59 12.35 5.68 7.51
CA ALA A 59 12.33 6.29 8.84
C ALA A 59 13.67 6.98 9.14
N THR A 60 14.78 6.31 8.81
CA THR A 60 16.13 6.86 8.96
C THR A 60 16.33 8.12 8.10
N LEU A 61 15.89 8.13 6.86
CA LEU A 61 16.00 9.32 6.00
C LEU A 61 15.07 10.45 6.45
N ALA A 62 13.87 10.12 6.93
CA ALA A 62 12.89 11.09 7.39
C ALA A 62 13.27 11.75 8.73
N ALA A 63 14.01 11.04 9.60
CA ALA A 63 14.45 11.56 10.90
C ALA A 63 15.37 12.78 10.75
N THR A 64 16.25 12.78 9.73
CA THR A 64 17.14 13.91 9.46
C THR A 64 17.23 14.14 7.95
N PRO A 65 16.24 14.82 7.34
CA PRO A 65 16.12 14.94 5.88
C PRO A 65 17.05 16.01 5.32
N THR A 66 18.35 15.76 5.39
CA THR A 66 19.42 16.63 4.83
C THR A 66 20.41 15.82 4.02
N ILE A 67 20.97 16.41 2.96
CA ILE A 67 22.00 15.75 2.13
C ILE A 67 23.21 15.36 2.95
N GLU A 68 23.59 16.20 3.92
CA GLU A 68 24.74 15.96 4.78
C GLU A 68 24.57 14.70 5.65
N ALA A 69 23.43 14.57 6.35
CA ALA A 69 23.12 13.40 7.17
C ALA A 69 23.03 12.13 6.33
N TRP A 70 22.39 12.19 5.18
CA TRP A 70 22.27 11.06 4.27
C TRP A 70 23.62 10.63 3.69
N SER A 71 24.50 11.59 3.41
CA SER A 71 25.86 11.29 2.95
C SER A 71 26.69 10.57 4.01
N GLN A 72 26.52 10.95 5.27
CA GLN A 72 27.16 10.27 6.40
C GLN A 72 26.63 8.84 6.56
N LEU A 73 25.30 8.64 6.49
CA LEU A 73 24.67 7.31 6.56
C LEU A 73 25.18 6.38 5.46
N VAL A 74 25.22 6.85 4.22
CA VAL A 74 25.67 6.04 3.08
C VAL A 74 27.20 5.78 3.15
N SER A 75 27.99 6.76 3.59
CA SER A 75 29.45 6.62 3.69
C SER A 75 29.91 5.76 4.85
N ALA A 76 29.14 5.72 5.96
CA ALA A 76 29.44 4.90 7.12
C ALA A 76 29.32 3.39 6.85
N GLY A 77 28.77 3.02 5.68
CA GLY A 77 28.49 1.62 5.38
C GLY A 77 27.52 0.98 6.37
N THR A 78 26.87 1.80 7.19
CA THR A 78 25.76 1.41 8.04
C THR A 78 24.50 1.23 7.18
N GLY A 79 24.68 0.44 6.11
CA GLY A 79 23.57 -0.34 5.68
C GLY A 79 23.26 -1.24 6.86
N VAL A 80 22.29 -0.88 7.66
CA VAL A 80 21.50 -1.91 8.31
C VAL A 80 21.03 -2.73 7.12
N ALA A 81 21.73 -3.84 6.86
CA ALA A 81 21.15 -4.90 6.06
C ALA A 81 19.74 -5.00 6.64
N PRO A 82 18.67 -5.01 5.83
CA PRO A 82 17.37 -5.28 6.39
C PRO A 82 17.63 -6.49 7.27
N THR A 83 17.51 -6.30 8.58
CA THR A 83 17.62 -7.42 9.50
C THR A 83 16.69 -8.41 8.86
N ALA A 84 17.24 -9.48 8.31
CA ALA A 84 16.42 -10.53 7.75
C ALA A 84 15.59 -10.91 8.97
N VAL A 85 14.37 -10.36 9.03
CA VAL A 85 13.41 -10.79 10.02
C VAL A 85 13.38 -12.27 9.77
N ALA A 86 13.86 -13.04 10.73
CA ALA A 86 14.02 -14.46 10.62
C ALA A 86 12.73 -14.96 9.98
N ALA A 87 12.86 -15.70 8.88
CA ALA A 87 11.69 -16.27 8.20
C ALA A 87 10.84 -16.88 9.33
N PRO A 88 9.57 -16.51 9.49
CA PRO A 88 8.77 -17.04 10.58
C PRO A 88 8.79 -18.55 10.43
N GLY A 89 9.37 -19.21 11.42
CA GLY A 89 9.14 -20.64 11.56
C GLY A 89 7.65 -20.87 11.69
N ASP A 90 7.16 -22.07 11.48
CA ASP A 90 5.76 -22.58 11.49
C ASP A 90 4.76 -21.95 12.48
N ALA A 91 5.16 -21.01 13.32
CA ALA A 91 4.32 -20.29 14.29
C ALA A 91 3.23 -19.40 13.63
N GLY A 92 3.37 -19.03 12.36
CA GLY A 92 2.41 -18.16 11.66
C GLY A 92 1.08 -18.83 11.34
N LEU A 93 1.07 -20.15 11.11
CA LEU A 93 -0.13 -20.90 10.74
C LEU A 93 -1.07 -21.15 11.92
N SER A 94 -0.58 -21.13 13.16
CA SER A 94 -1.42 -21.41 14.36
C SER A 94 -2.26 -20.22 14.83
N GLN A 95 -2.13 -19.05 14.22
CA GLN A 95 -2.84 -17.81 14.63
C GLN A 95 -3.79 -17.26 13.57
N GLU A 96 -4.03 -17.97 12.47
CA GLU A 96 -5.03 -17.55 11.48
C GLU A 96 -6.42 -17.45 12.15
N GLY A 97 -7.09 -16.32 11.93
CA GLY A 97 -8.42 -16.05 12.50
C GLY A 97 -8.42 -15.37 13.86
N GLU A 98 -7.32 -15.39 14.62
CA GLU A 98 -7.24 -14.73 15.91
C GLU A 98 -7.17 -13.19 15.75
N PRO A 99 -7.88 -12.42 16.60
CA PRO A 99 -7.79 -10.97 16.61
C PRO A 99 -6.37 -10.47 16.94
N PHE A 100 -6.02 -9.30 16.40
CA PHE A 100 -4.79 -8.57 16.73
C PHE A 100 -5.01 -7.06 16.67
N PRO A 101 -4.19 -6.24 17.34
CA PRO A 101 -4.40 -4.81 17.45
C PRO A 101 -4.33 -4.07 16.11
N LEU A 102 -5.08 -2.97 16.00
CA LEU A 102 -4.95 -2.01 14.92
C LEU A 102 -3.63 -1.23 15.04
N ALA A 103 -3.01 -0.88 13.91
CA ALA A 103 -1.98 0.14 13.90
C ALA A 103 -2.57 1.52 14.25
N PRO A 104 -1.78 2.49 14.74
CA PRO A 104 -2.30 3.79 15.15
C PRO A 104 -3.14 4.50 14.09
N MET A 105 -2.73 4.47 12.82
CA MET A 105 -3.50 5.06 11.72
C MET A 105 -4.78 4.29 11.42
N GLN A 106 -4.74 2.96 11.48
CA GLN A 106 -5.94 2.12 11.33
C GLN A 106 -6.95 2.41 12.45
N HIS A 107 -6.46 2.58 13.68
CA HIS A 107 -7.31 2.91 14.82
C HIS A 107 -7.94 4.30 14.66
N ALA A 108 -7.19 5.30 14.20
CA ALA A 108 -7.73 6.63 13.91
C ALA A 108 -8.85 6.58 12.85
N MET A 109 -8.66 5.80 11.77
CA MET A 109 -9.67 5.60 10.74
C MET A 109 -10.89 4.83 11.28
N TRP A 110 -10.65 3.83 12.14
CA TRP A 110 -11.71 3.05 12.79
C TRP A 110 -12.59 3.95 13.67
N VAL A 111 -11.98 4.83 14.49
CA VAL A 111 -12.71 5.83 15.28
C VAL A 111 -13.50 6.78 14.40
N GLY A 112 -12.90 7.26 13.29
CA GLY A 112 -13.54 8.19 12.35
C GLY A 112 -14.76 7.63 11.62
N ARG A 113 -14.91 6.29 11.54
CA ARG A 113 -16.08 5.63 10.93
C ARG A 113 -17.33 5.66 11.82
N HIS A 114 -17.17 5.88 13.12
CA HIS A 114 -18.29 5.85 14.04
C HIS A 114 -19.03 7.20 14.04
N ASP A 115 -20.35 7.15 13.96
CA ASP A 115 -21.24 8.32 13.93
C ASP A 115 -21.22 9.17 15.22
N HIS A 116 -20.52 8.73 16.25
CA HIS A 116 -20.47 9.40 17.55
C HIS A 116 -19.63 10.69 17.56
N GLN A 117 -18.95 11.01 16.45
CA GLN A 117 -18.14 12.21 16.33
C GLN A 117 -18.78 13.20 15.36
N GLN A 118 -18.56 14.50 15.60
CA GLN A 118 -19.16 15.61 14.84
C GLN A 118 -18.85 15.56 13.31
N LEU A 119 -17.83 14.82 12.89
CA LEU A 119 -17.44 14.56 11.50
C LEU A 119 -17.26 13.06 11.23
N GLY A 120 -17.91 12.22 12.04
CA GLY A 120 -17.86 10.76 11.90
C GLY A 120 -18.75 10.23 10.77
N GLY A 121 -18.75 8.92 10.60
CA GLY A 121 -19.58 8.26 9.59
C GLY A 121 -18.96 8.28 8.17
N VAL A 122 -17.68 8.64 8.04
CA VAL A 122 -16.96 8.65 6.75
C VAL A 122 -15.93 7.55 6.72
N ALA A 123 -16.00 6.67 5.72
CA ALA A 123 -14.95 5.71 5.41
C ALA A 123 -13.96 6.34 4.42
N GLY A 124 -12.67 6.31 4.75
CA GLY A 124 -11.62 6.62 3.78
C GLY A 124 -11.45 5.47 2.80
N HIS A 125 -11.80 5.66 1.53
CA HIS A 125 -11.60 4.67 0.49
C HIS A 125 -11.00 5.29 -0.78
N LEU A 126 -10.39 4.45 -1.62
CA LEU A 126 -9.85 4.84 -2.90
C LEU A 126 -10.64 4.14 -4.01
N TYR A 127 -11.47 4.90 -4.71
CA TYR A 127 -12.21 4.43 -5.87
C TYR A 127 -11.56 4.90 -7.17
N VAL A 128 -11.30 3.98 -8.10
CA VAL A 128 -10.70 4.27 -9.41
C VAL A 128 -11.39 3.46 -10.51
N GLU A 129 -11.58 4.08 -11.67
CA GLU A 129 -12.09 3.45 -12.89
C GLU A 129 -10.97 3.24 -13.91
N PHE A 130 -10.96 2.06 -14.55
CA PHE A 130 -10.03 1.75 -15.64
C PHE A 130 -10.81 1.38 -16.89
N ASP A 131 -10.56 2.10 -17.97
CA ASP A 131 -11.07 1.73 -19.29
C ASP A 131 -10.20 0.66 -19.92
N GLY A 132 -10.85 -0.34 -20.51
CA GLY A 132 -10.22 -1.45 -21.17
C GLY A 132 -11.07 -2.00 -22.29
N ALA A 133 -10.65 -3.12 -22.85
CA ALA A 133 -11.40 -3.85 -23.86
C ALA A 133 -11.32 -5.36 -23.62
N ARG A 134 -12.43 -6.06 -23.89
CA ARG A 134 -12.52 -7.53 -23.83
C ARG A 134 -12.07 -8.15 -22.50
N VAL A 135 -12.28 -7.45 -21.38
CA VAL A 135 -12.03 -8.07 -20.07
C VAL A 135 -13.09 -9.14 -19.84
N ASP A 136 -12.62 -10.36 -19.61
CA ASP A 136 -13.47 -11.52 -19.34
C ASP A 136 -13.83 -11.55 -17.84
N PRO A 137 -15.14 -11.57 -17.48
CA PRO A 137 -15.59 -11.52 -16.10
C PRO A 137 -15.17 -12.74 -15.27
N ASP A 138 -15.15 -13.94 -15.85
CA ASP A 138 -14.83 -15.15 -15.10
C ASP A 138 -13.32 -15.26 -14.86
N ARG A 139 -12.53 -14.88 -15.85
CA ARG A 139 -11.07 -14.77 -15.71
C ARG A 139 -10.70 -13.69 -14.67
N LEU A 140 -11.41 -12.56 -14.66
CA LEU A 140 -11.21 -11.52 -13.66
C LEU A 140 -11.57 -12.02 -12.25
N ARG A 141 -12.68 -12.76 -12.10
CA ARG A 141 -13.09 -13.38 -10.82
C ARG A 141 -12.04 -14.36 -10.32
N ALA A 142 -11.53 -15.23 -11.19
CA ALA A 142 -10.48 -16.18 -10.84
C ALA A 142 -9.19 -15.45 -10.40
N ALA A 143 -8.78 -14.40 -11.11
CA ALA A 143 -7.64 -13.58 -10.75
C ALA A 143 -7.84 -12.88 -9.40
N ALA A 144 -9.00 -12.29 -9.15
CA ALA A 144 -9.35 -11.63 -7.90
C ALA A 144 -9.40 -12.61 -6.71
N THR A 145 -9.90 -13.82 -6.93
CA THR A 145 -9.88 -14.89 -5.92
C THR A 145 -8.45 -15.22 -5.52
N ARG A 146 -7.56 -15.41 -6.50
CA ARG A 146 -6.13 -15.66 -6.25
C ARG A 146 -5.45 -14.48 -5.58
N LEU A 147 -5.80 -13.25 -5.95
CA LEU A 147 -5.31 -12.02 -5.33
C LEU A 147 -5.69 -11.97 -3.84
N ALA A 148 -6.96 -12.24 -3.51
CA ALA A 148 -7.46 -12.24 -2.14
C ALA A 148 -6.83 -13.36 -1.27
N LEU A 149 -6.50 -14.50 -1.87
CA LEU A 149 -5.77 -15.58 -1.19
C LEU A 149 -4.31 -15.18 -0.93
N ARG A 150 -3.69 -14.52 -1.90
CA ARG A 150 -2.30 -14.05 -1.82
C ARG A 150 -2.09 -12.93 -0.81
N HIS A 151 -3.03 -11.95 -0.75
CA HIS A 151 -2.95 -10.78 0.10
C HIS A 151 -3.94 -10.88 1.27
N PRO A 152 -3.51 -11.37 2.46
CA PRO A 152 -4.41 -11.64 3.57
C PRO A 152 -5.22 -10.41 4.01
N MET A 153 -4.66 -9.20 3.89
CA MET A 153 -5.35 -7.94 4.23
C MET A 153 -6.59 -7.66 3.37
N LEU A 154 -6.75 -8.28 2.21
CA LEU A 154 -7.98 -8.20 1.43
C LEU A 154 -9.14 -8.99 2.04
N ARG A 155 -8.86 -9.80 3.07
CA ARG A 155 -9.86 -10.55 3.84
C ARG A 155 -9.99 -10.04 5.28
N VAL A 156 -9.29 -8.97 5.65
CA VAL A 156 -9.32 -8.44 7.00
C VAL A 156 -10.73 -8.01 7.40
N GLN A 157 -11.06 -8.24 8.66
CA GLN A 157 -12.29 -7.79 9.31
C GLN A 157 -11.90 -6.89 10.48
N PHE A 158 -12.41 -5.67 10.48
CA PHE A 158 -12.30 -4.74 11.60
C PHE A 158 -13.41 -5.02 12.59
N LEU A 159 -13.04 -5.25 13.85
CA LEU A 159 -13.98 -5.69 14.88
C LEU A 159 -14.52 -4.50 15.70
N PRO A 160 -15.70 -4.64 16.31
CA PRO A 160 -16.30 -3.57 17.12
C PRO A 160 -15.49 -3.16 18.36
N ASP A 161 -14.60 -4.03 18.82
CA ASP A 161 -13.72 -3.78 19.97
C ASP A 161 -12.43 -3.01 19.62
N GLY A 162 -12.27 -2.57 18.37
CA GLY A 162 -11.08 -1.86 17.92
C GLY A 162 -9.88 -2.78 17.62
N THR A 163 -10.14 -4.06 17.41
CA THR A 163 -9.16 -5.02 16.90
C THR A 163 -9.45 -5.38 15.43
N GLN A 164 -8.57 -6.16 14.82
CA GLN A 164 -8.74 -6.72 13.49
C GLN A 164 -8.41 -8.20 13.46
N ARG A 165 -9.03 -8.95 12.55
CA ARG A 165 -8.69 -10.35 12.31
C ARG A 165 -8.64 -10.65 10.81
N ILE A 166 -7.85 -11.64 10.43
CA ILE A 166 -7.78 -12.14 9.06
C ILE A 166 -8.33 -13.57 9.08
N PRO A 167 -9.52 -13.81 8.52
CA PRO A 167 -10.08 -15.16 8.43
C PRO A 167 -9.15 -16.10 7.67
N PRO A 168 -9.11 -17.40 8.01
CA PRO A 168 -8.35 -18.40 7.28
C PRO A 168 -8.70 -18.41 5.78
N ALA A 169 -7.71 -18.69 4.95
CA ALA A 169 -7.93 -18.85 3.51
C ALA A 169 -8.71 -20.11 3.16
N ALA A 170 -8.62 -21.13 4.01
CA ALA A 170 -9.36 -22.38 3.86
C ALA A 170 -10.89 -22.13 3.95
N GLY A 171 -11.63 -22.51 2.90
CA GLY A 171 -13.06 -22.26 2.79
C GLY A 171 -13.44 -20.90 2.19
N SER A 172 -12.48 -20.11 1.73
CA SER A 172 -12.76 -18.89 0.97
C SER A 172 -13.58 -19.23 -0.28
N ARG A 173 -14.66 -18.46 -0.49
CA ARG A 173 -15.45 -18.53 -1.72
C ARG A 173 -14.77 -17.74 -2.82
N ASP A 174 -15.22 -17.93 -4.05
CA ASP A 174 -14.83 -17.09 -5.17
C ASP A 174 -15.05 -15.61 -4.83
N PHE A 175 -14.12 -14.77 -5.25
CA PHE A 175 -14.20 -13.34 -5.02
C PHE A 175 -15.44 -12.77 -5.75
N PRO A 176 -16.33 -12.06 -5.05
CA PRO A 176 -17.53 -11.52 -5.66
C PRO A 176 -17.17 -10.37 -6.61
N ILE A 177 -17.62 -10.47 -7.87
CA ILE A 177 -17.51 -9.39 -8.85
C ILE A 177 -18.90 -9.08 -9.37
N SER A 178 -19.32 -7.82 -9.25
CA SER A 178 -20.54 -7.33 -9.89
C SER A 178 -20.27 -7.04 -11.35
N VAL A 179 -21.16 -7.53 -12.24
CA VAL A 179 -21.05 -7.28 -13.67
C VAL A 179 -22.30 -6.57 -14.17
N ALA A 180 -22.14 -5.38 -14.75
CA ALA A 180 -23.18 -4.65 -15.42
C ALA A 180 -23.02 -4.79 -16.95
N ASP A 181 -24.00 -5.35 -17.63
CA ASP A 181 -23.97 -5.50 -19.09
C ASP A 181 -24.73 -4.37 -19.77
N LEU A 182 -23.99 -3.44 -20.37
CA LEU A 182 -24.52 -2.30 -21.13
C LEU A 182 -24.19 -2.40 -22.63
N ARG A 183 -23.80 -3.57 -23.14
CA ARG A 183 -23.37 -3.76 -24.53
C ARG A 183 -24.45 -3.42 -25.57
N HIS A 184 -25.69 -3.57 -25.18
CA HIS A 184 -26.87 -3.36 -26.07
C HIS A 184 -27.72 -2.14 -25.67
N VAL A 185 -27.16 -1.25 -24.84
CA VAL A 185 -27.84 -0.07 -24.33
C VAL A 185 -27.48 1.16 -25.20
N ALA A 186 -28.40 2.09 -25.38
CA ALA A 186 -28.16 3.32 -26.12
C ALA A 186 -27.08 4.19 -25.45
N PRO A 187 -26.25 4.93 -26.23
CA PRO A 187 -25.07 5.65 -25.69
C PRO A 187 -25.39 6.63 -24.59
N ASP A 188 -26.47 7.39 -24.70
CA ASP A 188 -26.93 8.36 -23.71
C ASP A 188 -27.32 7.69 -22.37
N VAL A 189 -27.93 6.51 -22.44
CA VAL A 189 -28.26 5.70 -21.26
C VAL A 189 -27.00 5.06 -20.66
N VAL A 190 -26.02 4.68 -21.49
CA VAL A 190 -24.72 4.19 -21.00
C VAL A 190 -24.03 5.26 -20.15
N ASP A 191 -23.93 6.49 -20.64
CA ASP A 191 -23.31 7.60 -19.93
C ASP A 191 -24.02 7.90 -18.61
N GLN A 192 -25.35 7.90 -18.60
CA GLN A 192 -26.14 8.08 -17.40
C GLN A 192 -25.91 6.95 -16.37
N ARG A 193 -25.84 5.69 -16.82
CA ARG A 193 -25.57 4.54 -15.95
C ARG A 193 -24.18 4.59 -15.35
N LEU A 194 -23.17 4.92 -16.14
CA LEU A 194 -21.80 5.07 -15.65
C LEU A 194 -21.67 6.22 -14.62
N ALA A 195 -22.34 7.34 -14.87
CA ALA A 195 -22.39 8.45 -13.93
C ALA A 195 -23.04 8.02 -12.60
N GLY A 196 -24.15 7.28 -12.65
CA GLY A 196 -24.80 6.74 -11.46
C GLY A 196 -23.97 5.73 -10.69
N ILE A 197 -23.22 4.86 -11.39
CA ILE A 197 -22.28 3.92 -10.76
C ILE A 197 -21.17 4.69 -10.04
N ARG A 198 -20.59 5.69 -10.73
CA ARG A 198 -19.52 6.53 -10.15
C ARG A 198 -20.00 7.27 -8.91
N ASP A 199 -21.18 7.87 -8.97
CA ASP A 199 -21.77 8.60 -7.84
C ASP A 199 -21.98 7.66 -6.65
N ALA A 200 -22.62 6.52 -6.87
CA ALA A 200 -22.84 5.51 -5.82
C ALA A 200 -21.54 5.01 -5.20
N LYS A 201 -20.53 4.71 -6.04
CA LYS A 201 -19.22 4.23 -5.59
C LYS A 201 -18.41 5.29 -4.84
N SER A 202 -18.49 6.55 -5.24
CA SER A 202 -17.76 7.65 -4.60
C SER A 202 -18.25 7.99 -3.19
N HIS A 203 -19.46 7.56 -2.83
CA HIS A 203 -20.09 7.86 -1.54
C HIS A 203 -20.36 6.61 -0.70
N GLN A 204 -19.97 5.42 -1.17
CA GLN A 204 -20.24 4.19 -0.42
C GLN A 204 -19.31 4.04 0.80
N GLN A 205 -19.82 3.37 1.80
CA GLN A 205 -19.01 2.76 2.86
C GLN A 205 -18.83 1.28 2.50
N LEU A 206 -17.59 0.79 2.55
CA LEU A 206 -17.28 -0.61 2.28
C LEU A 206 -17.64 -1.47 3.53
N ASP A 207 -18.94 -1.64 3.79
CA ASP A 207 -19.43 -2.36 4.96
C ASP A 207 -19.11 -3.86 4.87
N GLY A 208 -18.12 -4.28 5.66
CA GLY A 208 -17.68 -5.68 5.75
C GLY A 208 -16.78 -6.16 4.62
N ALA A 209 -16.60 -5.40 3.56
CA ALA A 209 -15.61 -5.62 2.51
C ALA A 209 -14.54 -4.52 2.56
N VAL A 210 -13.29 -4.87 2.31
CA VAL A 210 -12.19 -3.89 2.25
C VAL A 210 -11.68 -3.68 0.82
N PHE A 211 -12.16 -4.50 -0.10
CA PHE A 211 -11.81 -4.44 -1.52
C PHE A 211 -12.99 -4.90 -2.35
N GLU A 212 -13.38 -4.11 -3.33
CA GLU A 212 -14.44 -4.44 -4.28
C GLU A 212 -13.98 -4.26 -5.72
N LEU A 213 -14.43 -5.19 -6.56
CA LEU A 213 -14.30 -5.10 -8.00
C LEU A 213 -15.69 -5.16 -8.66
N ALA A 214 -15.93 -4.26 -9.61
CA ALA A 214 -17.07 -4.35 -10.49
C ALA A 214 -16.62 -4.14 -11.94
N LEU A 215 -17.32 -4.80 -12.88
CA LEU A 215 -17.01 -4.71 -14.30
C LEU A 215 -18.26 -4.24 -15.06
N THR A 216 -18.12 -3.19 -15.85
CA THR A 216 -19.16 -2.77 -16.80
C THR A 216 -18.73 -3.16 -18.21
N LEU A 217 -19.54 -3.98 -18.87
CA LEU A 217 -19.41 -4.33 -20.28
C LEU A 217 -20.08 -3.26 -21.11
N LEU A 218 -19.35 -2.67 -22.06
CA LEU A 218 -19.77 -1.52 -22.85
C LEU A 218 -19.89 -1.86 -24.35
N PRO A 219 -20.63 -1.08 -25.14
CA PRO A 219 -20.70 -1.25 -26.59
C PRO A 219 -19.31 -1.24 -27.23
N GLY A 220 -19.12 -2.03 -28.31
CA GLY A 220 -17.85 -2.11 -29.05
C GLY A 220 -16.75 -2.84 -28.28
N GLU A 221 -17.11 -3.87 -27.52
CA GLU A 221 -16.18 -4.70 -26.70
C GLU A 221 -15.38 -3.92 -25.66
N ARG A 222 -15.73 -2.67 -25.41
CA ARG A 222 -15.12 -1.88 -24.34
C ARG A 222 -15.57 -2.39 -22.98
N THR A 223 -14.74 -2.18 -21.98
CA THR A 223 -15.05 -2.52 -20.59
C THR A 223 -14.59 -1.40 -19.67
N ARG A 224 -15.25 -1.25 -18.53
CA ARG A 224 -14.78 -0.39 -17.43
C ARG A 224 -14.69 -1.22 -16.17
N LEU A 225 -13.49 -1.32 -15.63
CA LEU A 225 -13.23 -1.93 -14.34
C LEU A 225 -13.32 -0.85 -13.26
N HIS A 226 -14.14 -1.11 -12.25
CA HIS A 226 -14.27 -0.28 -11.06
C HIS A 226 -13.52 -0.98 -9.92
N VAL A 227 -12.60 -0.28 -9.30
CA VAL A 227 -11.80 -0.79 -8.18
C VAL A 227 -12.00 0.11 -6.98
N ASP A 228 -12.41 -0.45 -5.87
CA ASP A 228 -12.63 0.25 -4.62
C ASP A 228 -11.87 -0.43 -3.50
N LEU A 229 -11.10 0.33 -2.73
CA LEU A 229 -10.22 -0.16 -1.69
C LEU A 229 -10.34 0.69 -0.43
N ASP A 230 -10.61 0.04 0.69
CA ASP A 230 -10.62 0.66 2.00
C ASP A 230 -9.21 1.04 2.45
N MET A 231 -9.00 2.33 2.69
CA MET A 231 -7.71 2.86 3.12
C MET A 231 -7.32 2.45 4.56
N GLN A 232 -8.25 1.90 5.33
CA GLN A 232 -7.93 1.27 6.61
C GLN A 232 -7.21 -0.07 6.43
N ALA A 233 -7.48 -0.79 5.34
CA ALA A 233 -6.85 -2.08 5.03
C ALA A 233 -5.56 -1.95 4.22
N ALA A 234 -5.39 -0.86 3.45
CA ALA A 234 -4.28 -0.69 2.52
C ALA A 234 -4.04 0.78 2.20
N ASP A 235 -2.81 1.14 1.90
CA ASP A 235 -2.40 2.48 1.49
C ASP A 235 -2.25 2.59 -0.05
N ALA A 236 -1.85 3.77 -0.53
CA ALA A 236 -1.67 4.03 -1.95
C ALA A 236 -0.55 3.17 -2.59
N MET A 237 0.46 2.74 -1.82
CA MET A 237 1.49 1.83 -2.33
C MET A 237 0.93 0.41 -2.46
N SER A 238 0.19 -0.05 -1.46
CA SER A 238 -0.54 -1.32 -1.48
C SER A 238 -1.47 -1.40 -2.68
N TYR A 239 -2.22 -0.31 -2.97
CA TYR A 239 -3.09 -0.23 -4.14
C TYR A 239 -2.34 -0.53 -5.46
N ARG A 240 -1.15 0.06 -5.64
CA ARG A 240 -0.32 -0.18 -6.83
C ARG A 240 0.14 -1.64 -6.94
N ILE A 241 0.55 -2.23 -5.81
CA ILE A 241 0.95 -3.64 -5.74
C ILE A 241 -0.22 -4.55 -6.09
N LEU A 242 -1.39 -4.30 -5.49
CA LEU A 242 -2.60 -5.07 -5.75
C LEU A 242 -3.01 -5.03 -7.23
N LEU A 243 -2.96 -3.86 -7.87
CA LEU A 243 -3.28 -3.75 -9.30
C LEU A 243 -2.26 -4.48 -10.18
N ALA A 244 -0.96 -4.38 -9.87
CA ALA A 244 0.08 -5.07 -10.62
C ALA A 244 -0.06 -6.59 -10.49
N ASP A 245 -0.34 -7.09 -9.27
CA ASP A 245 -0.57 -8.51 -9.02
C ASP A 245 -1.87 -9.00 -9.65
N LEU A 246 -2.96 -8.21 -9.59
CA LEU A 246 -4.22 -8.52 -10.28
C LEU A 246 -4.02 -8.68 -11.79
N ALA A 247 -3.30 -7.75 -12.41
CA ALA A 247 -3.00 -7.80 -13.84
C ALA A 247 -2.14 -9.03 -14.18
N ALA A 248 -1.11 -9.33 -13.38
CA ALA A 248 -0.28 -10.51 -13.57
C ALA A 248 -1.11 -11.81 -13.47
N LEU A 249 -1.94 -11.92 -12.43
CA LEU A 249 -2.83 -13.08 -12.22
C LEU A 249 -3.89 -13.22 -13.32
N TYR A 250 -4.44 -12.10 -13.79
CA TYR A 250 -5.35 -12.08 -14.92
C TYR A 250 -4.67 -12.58 -16.20
N ASP A 251 -3.41 -12.25 -16.43
CA ASP A 251 -2.61 -12.73 -17.56
C ASP A 251 -2.10 -14.18 -17.39
N GLY A 252 -2.41 -14.83 -16.27
CA GLY A 252 -1.95 -16.17 -15.96
C GLY A 252 -0.49 -16.25 -15.50
N ARG A 253 0.11 -15.11 -15.14
CA ARG A 253 1.46 -15.03 -14.57
C ARG A 253 1.39 -15.09 -13.04
N GLU A 254 2.34 -15.79 -12.43
CA GLU A 254 2.48 -15.84 -10.97
C GLU A 254 3.38 -14.70 -10.47
N PRO A 255 2.88 -13.79 -9.62
CA PRO A 255 3.73 -12.85 -8.92
C PRO A 255 4.69 -13.57 -7.96
N PRO A 256 5.89 -13.03 -7.68
CA PRO A 256 6.84 -13.61 -6.74
C PRO A 256 6.19 -13.85 -5.36
N ALA A 257 6.61 -14.93 -4.67
CA ALA A 257 6.08 -15.24 -3.34
C ALA A 257 6.24 -14.05 -2.37
N LEU A 258 5.23 -13.82 -1.52
CA LEU A 258 5.34 -12.86 -0.42
C LEU A 258 6.16 -13.52 0.70
N GLY A 259 7.22 -12.85 1.11
CA GLY A 259 8.06 -13.33 2.21
C GLY A 259 7.57 -12.90 3.59
N TYR A 260 6.54 -12.04 3.66
CA TYR A 260 6.10 -11.42 4.90
C TYR A 260 4.65 -10.94 4.80
N THR A 261 3.87 -11.12 5.86
CA THR A 261 2.49 -10.66 5.94
C THR A 261 2.37 -9.40 6.83
N TYR A 262 1.28 -8.66 6.69
CA TYR A 262 1.01 -7.51 7.55
C TYR A 262 0.87 -7.89 9.03
N ARG A 263 0.26 -9.05 9.32
CA ARG A 263 0.15 -9.55 10.71
C ARG A 263 1.52 -9.80 11.32
N GLU A 264 2.42 -10.46 10.61
CA GLU A 264 3.81 -10.71 11.06
C GLU A 264 4.55 -9.39 11.29
N TYR A 265 4.37 -8.42 10.41
CA TYR A 265 4.90 -7.06 10.59
C TYR A 265 4.38 -6.42 11.88
N ARG A 266 3.07 -6.48 12.14
CA ARG A 266 2.49 -5.92 13.36
C ARG A 266 3.03 -6.59 14.62
N GLN A 267 3.14 -7.92 14.62
CA GLN A 267 3.71 -8.68 15.74
C GLN A 267 5.18 -8.32 16.01
N ALA A 268 5.98 -8.12 14.96
CA ALA A 268 7.37 -7.69 15.10
C ALA A 268 7.47 -6.30 15.73
N ILE A 269 6.65 -5.34 15.30
CA ILE A 269 6.60 -3.99 15.89
C ILE A 269 6.18 -4.04 17.38
N GLU A 270 5.16 -4.81 17.73
CA GLU A 270 4.70 -4.96 19.11
C GLU A 270 5.78 -5.59 20.00
N ALA A 271 6.49 -6.58 19.49
CA ALA A 271 7.60 -7.19 20.20
C ALA A 271 8.72 -6.18 20.46
N GLU A 272 9.04 -5.32 19.49
CA GLU A 272 10.02 -4.25 19.64
C GLU A 272 9.56 -3.17 20.64
N GLU A 273 8.29 -2.78 20.61
CA GLU A 273 7.71 -1.80 21.53
C GLU A 273 7.67 -2.27 22.98
N THR A 274 7.62 -3.58 23.21
CA THR A 274 7.64 -4.19 24.57
C THR A 274 9.03 -4.33 25.16
N LEU A 275 10.11 -4.13 24.36
CA LEU A 275 11.47 -4.16 24.89
C LEU A 275 11.75 -2.99 25.85
N PRO A 276 12.56 -3.18 26.92
CA PRO A 276 13.00 -2.09 27.78
C PRO A 276 13.67 -0.96 27.01
N GLN A 277 13.44 0.28 27.44
CA GLN A 277 13.97 1.49 26.77
C GLN A 277 15.46 1.40 26.39
N PRO A 278 16.38 0.92 27.26
CA PRO A 278 17.82 0.83 26.95
C PRO A 278 18.13 -0.12 25.78
N VAL A 279 17.28 -1.13 25.56
CA VAL A 279 17.44 -2.08 24.44
C VAL A 279 16.98 -1.46 23.13
N ARG A 280 15.88 -0.71 23.16
CA ARG A 280 15.37 0.01 21.99
C ARG A 280 16.31 1.11 21.49
N ASP A 281 16.98 1.81 22.43
CA ASP A 281 17.89 2.90 22.09
C ASP A 281 19.27 2.40 21.63
N ALA A 282 19.64 1.15 21.91
CA ALA A 282 20.87 0.52 21.44
C ALA A 282 20.78 0.03 19.98
N ASP A 283 19.57 -0.23 19.49
CA ASP A 283 19.31 -0.72 18.12
C ASP A 283 18.88 0.41 17.15
N ARG A 284 18.86 1.66 17.64
CA ARG A 284 18.62 2.88 16.83
C ARG A 284 19.92 3.58 16.51
#